data_79b424267ecf65a3bb2a69b1cbcad319
#
_entry.id   79b424267ecf65a3bb2a69b1cbcad319
#
_cell.length_a   1.000
_cell.length_b   1.000
_cell.length_c   1.000
_cell.angle_alpha   90.00
_cell.angle_beta   90.00
_cell.angle_gamma   90.00
#
_symmetry.space_group_name_H-M   'P 1'
#
loop_
_entity.id
_entity.type
_entity.pdbx_description
1 polymer ?
#
loop_
_entity_poly.entity_id
_entity_poly.type
_entity_poly.pdbx_seq_one_letter_code
_entity_poly.pdbx_strand_id
1 'polypeptide(L)'
;MISIQGKGVSTGVAVGPLYFYQRAKSTIRRYEVEDAEAEWQRFKTAQATCIEQLGALAEKARAEAGDEAALLFETHQLMAEDLDYEEAIQGLIQDSKLNAEAAVTDTAAQFAEMFASMDDAYMQARAADVKDVSSRIIFALTGTQQGGIDSPVPVILAADDLAPSETVQLDKSKILGFITEGGSGSSHTAILARTMGIPAIIGVGDALKPEYEGREVIVDGSTGNIVIDADDATRARLMAKKEEQRKMREMLEQLKGQPNETRDGRNIRVYCNIGCPDDVHAVLENDGGGIGLFRSEFLYLNCDDYPSEDYQFEAYKKVLSDMDGREVVIRTLDIGADKQIGYFNLPHEENPAMGNRALRICLGRPEVFHTQLRALYRASAFGKLGIMFPMVTSVWEVKEAKKMCERVKSELTAEGIPFSEDVEIGIMIETPAAAVMSDRLAREVDFFSCGTNDLTQYTLACDRQNADLGRFYNPHHPAVLRLLKMVCDNAHKQGIWVGICGELGADLELTETFLSIGIDELSVSPRSVLPLRQKIRETTVSDVQDRLLSDLLSDENTI
;
A
#
# COMPACT_ATOMS: atom_id res chain seq x y z
N MET A 1 -29.59 -20.57 -10.29
CA MET A 1 -28.20 -20.12 -10.26
C MET A 1 -28.03 -18.90 -11.15
N ILE A 2 -27.46 -17.84 -10.61
CA ILE A 2 -27.11 -16.59 -11.32
C ILE A 2 -25.60 -16.40 -11.11
N SER A 3 -24.86 -16.06 -12.18
CA SER A 3 -23.42 -15.76 -12.09
C SER A 3 -23.19 -14.32 -12.50
N ILE A 4 -22.45 -13.57 -11.66
CA ILE A 4 -22.07 -12.18 -11.86
C ILE A 4 -20.55 -12.12 -11.85
N GLN A 5 -19.96 -11.34 -12.76
CA GLN A 5 -18.53 -11.15 -12.85
C GLN A 5 -18.17 -9.72 -12.45
N GLY A 6 -17.23 -9.58 -11.54
CA GLY A 6 -16.60 -8.31 -11.16
C GLY A 6 -15.08 -8.46 -11.09
N LYS A 7 -14.42 -7.45 -10.55
CA LYS A 7 -12.97 -7.45 -10.32
C LYS A 7 -12.68 -7.92 -8.89
N GLY A 8 -11.99 -9.06 -8.75
CA GLY A 8 -11.50 -9.51 -7.45
C GLY A 8 -10.38 -8.59 -6.93
N VAL A 9 -10.51 -8.12 -5.68
CA VAL A 9 -9.53 -7.23 -5.03
C VAL A 9 -8.99 -7.79 -3.72
N SER A 10 -9.64 -8.82 -3.19
CA SER A 10 -9.14 -9.61 -2.05
C SER A 10 -9.52 -11.07 -2.27
N THR A 11 -8.54 -11.95 -2.15
CA THR A 11 -8.69 -13.38 -2.47
C THR A 11 -9.48 -14.15 -1.40
N GLY A 12 -9.96 -15.33 -1.76
CA GLY A 12 -10.68 -16.23 -0.86
C GLY A 12 -12.05 -16.62 -1.40
N VAL A 13 -12.69 -17.56 -0.73
CA VAL A 13 -14.06 -17.99 -1.01
C VAL A 13 -14.92 -17.82 0.24
N ALA A 14 -16.00 -17.06 0.13
CA ALA A 14 -17.00 -16.92 1.18
C ALA A 14 -18.37 -17.39 0.71
N VAL A 15 -19.17 -17.92 1.65
CA VAL A 15 -20.55 -18.36 1.43
C VAL A 15 -21.40 -17.81 2.54
N GLY A 16 -22.48 -17.14 2.21
CA GLY A 16 -23.42 -16.60 3.19
C GLY A 16 -24.59 -15.91 2.53
N PRO A 17 -25.55 -15.43 3.33
CA PRO A 17 -26.65 -14.62 2.83
C PRO A 17 -26.14 -13.26 2.36
N LEU A 18 -26.68 -12.78 1.24
CA LEU A 18 -26.43 -11.42 0.76
C LEU A 18 -27.17 -10.41 1.62
N TYR A 19 -26.48 -9.36 2.00
CA TYR A 19 -27.06 -8.25 2.75
C TYR A 19 -26.69 -6.94 2.09
N PHE A 20 -27.68 -6.17 1.63
CA PHE A 20 -27.44 -4.84 1.09
C PHE A 20 -27.26 -3.85 2.23
N TYR A 21 -26.13 -3.17 2.22
CA TYR A 21 -25.87 -2.10 3.19
C TYR A 21 -26.87 -0.97 3.01
N GLN A 22 -27.74 -0.79 3.98
CA GLN A 22 -28.76 0.23 3.92
C GLN A 22 -28.24 1.49 4.61
N ARG A 23 -27.90 2.49 3.80
CA ARG A 23 -27.72 3.84 4.32
C ARG A 23 -29.05 4.36 4.81
N ALA A 24 -29.06 4.96 5.99
CA ALA A 24 -30.24 5.66 6.47
C ALA A 24 -30.58 6.78 5.48
N LYS A 25 -31.67 6.62 4.73
CA LYS A 25 -32.15 7.66 3.82
C LYS A 25 -32.90 8.69 4.64
N SER A 26 -32.27 9.79 5.04
CA SER A 26 -33.00 10.96 5.54
C SER A 26 -33.64 11.65 4.34
N THR A 27 -34.97 11.64 4.30
CA THR A 27 -35.69 12.43 3.30
C THR A 27 -35.63 13.89 3.73
N ILE A 28 -34.72 14.65 3.14
CA ILE A 28 -34.51 16.05 3.46
C ILE A 28 -35.67 16.85 2.85
N ARG A 29 -36.49 17.43 3.72
CA ARG A 29 -37.55 18.37 3.30
C ARG A 29 -36.97 19.76 3.32
N ARG A 30 -37.25 20.54 2.27
CA ARG A 30 -36.91 21.97 2.19
C ARG A 30 -38.09 22.80 2.66
N TYR A 31 -37.83 23.69 3.61
CA TYR A 31 -38.82 24.63 4.11
C TYR A 31 -38.15 25.90 4.63
N GLU A 32 -38.90 26.99 4.63
CA GLU A 32 -38.44 28.24 5.22
C GLU A 32 -38.65 28.19 6.76
N VAL A 33 -37.64 28.63 7.50
CA VAL A 33 -37.65 28.70 8.95
C VAL A 33 -38.14 30.09 9.41
N GLU A 34 -38.94 30.14 10.48
CA GLU A 34 -39.42 31.40 11.05
C GLU A 34 -38.33 32.12 11.85
N ASP A 35 -37.49 31.36 12.58
CA ASP A 35 -36.41 31.85 13.43
C ASP A 35 -35.06 31.28 12.91
N ALA A 36 -34.39 32.09 12.10
CA ALA A 36 -33.08 31.71 11.50
C ALA A 36 -31.97 31.58 12.55
N GLU A 37 -32.04 32.32 13.67
CA GLU A 37 -31.03 32.22 14.73
C GLU A 37 -31.18 30.93 15.52
N ALA A 38 -32.43 30.53 15.85
CA ALA A 38 -32.67 29.25 16.49
C ALA A 38 -32.22 28.06 15.60
N GLU A 39 -32.45 28.18 14.29
CA GLU A 39 -32.01 27.17 13.31
C GLU A 39 -30.48 27.11 13.18
N TRP A 40 -29.83 28.26 13.21
CA TRP A 40 -28.39 28.33 13.26
C TRP A 40 -27.79 27.65 14.49
N GLN A 41 -28.37 27.88 15.68
CA GLN A 41 -27.96 27.21 16.91
C GLN A 41 -28.20 25.69 16.86
N ARG A 42 -29.25 25.24 16.18
CA ARG A 42 -29.53 23.83 15.94
C ARG A 42 -28.45 23.21 15.05
N PHE A 43 -28.03 23.89 13.98
CA PHE A 43 -26.90 23.48 13.16
C PHE A 43 -25.61 23.40 13.98
N LYS A 44 -25.25 24.42 14.75
CA LYS A 44 -24.05 24.43 15.60
C LYS A 44 -24.02 23.27 16.59
N THR A 45 -25.16 22.91 17.15
CA THR A 45 -25.26 21.74 18.05
C THR A 45 -25.00 20.43 17.30
N ALA A 46 -25.55 20.28 16.11
CA ALA A 46 -25.33 19.10 15.26
C ALA A 46 -23.89 19.00 14.75
N GLN A 47 -23.27 20.14 14.38
CA GLN A 47 -21.86 20.24 14.01
C GLN A 47 -20.96 19.78 15.17
N ALA A 48 -21.17 20.26 16.38
CA ALA A 48 -20.42 19.85 17.55
C ALA A 48 -20.56 18.34 17.83
N THR A 49 -21.78 17.80 17.70
CA THR A 49 -22.03 16.35 17.82
C THR A 49 -21.28 15.56 16.74
N CYS A 50 -21.27 16.05 15.50
CA CYS A 50 -20.51 15.44 14.40
C CYS A 50 -19.02 15.39 14.71
N ILE A 51 -18.41 16.48 15.16
CA ILE A 51 -17.00 16.59 15.52
C ILE A 51 -16.65 15.62 16.65
N GLU A 52 -17.49 15.53 17.69
CA GLU A 52 -17.29 14.55 18.79
C GLU A 52 -17.33 13.11 18.27
N GLN A 53 -18.29 12.77 17.41
CA GLN A 53 -18.39 11.45 16.79
C GLN A 53 -17.18 11.12 15.92
N LEU A 54 -16.69 12.07 15.13
CA LEU A 54 -15.49 11.91 14.31
C LEU A 54 -14.25 11.70 15.18
N GLY A 55 -14.13 12.39 16.31
CA GLY A 55 -13.07 12.15 17.29
C GLY A 55 -13.11 10.73 17.87
N ALA A 56 -14.29 10.24 18.21
CA ALA A 56 -14.46 8.86 18.68
C ALA A 56 -14.08 7.82 17.61
N LEU A 57 -14.37 8.12 16.34
CA LEU A 57 -13.95 7.28 15.21
C LEU A 57 -12.44 7.34 14.98
N ALA A 58 -11.81 8.51 15.13
CA ALA A 58 -10.37 8.65 15.06
C ALA A 58 -9.67 7.77 16.11
N GLU A 59 -10.13 7.81 17.38
CA GLU A 59 -9.59 6.96 18.43
C GLU A 59 -9.79 5.46 18.15
N LYS A 60 -10.99 5.07 17.64
CA LYS A 60 -11.25 3.70 17.25
C LYS A 60 -10.35 3.25 16.10
N ALA A 61 -10.23 4.07 15.06
CA ALA A 61 -9.36 3.80 13.91
C ALA A 61 -7.90 3.69 14.34
N ARG A 62 -7.43 4.56 15.24
CA ARG A 62 -6.08 4.51 15.82
C ARG A 62 -5.82 3.18 16.54
N ALA A 63 -6.78 2.74 17.34
CA ALA A 63 -6.64 1.48 18.08
C ALA A 63 -6.68 0.24 17.18
N GLU A 64 -7.39 0.27 16.05
CA GLU A 64 -7.58 -0.86 15.16
C GLU A 64 -6.57 -0.92 13.98
N ALA A 65 -6.13 0.24 13.50
CA ALA A 65 -5.36 0.35 12.26
C ALA A 65 -4.24 1.42 12.27
N GLY A 66 -3.95 2.00 13.46
CA GLY A 66 -2.85 2.95 13.63
C GLY A 66 -3.20 4.41 13.34
N ASP A 67 -2.18 5.28 13.49
CA ASP A 67 -2.35 6.74 13.40
C ASP A 67 -2.76 7.22 12.00
N GLU A 68 -2.32 6.56 10.95
CA GLU A 68 -2.68 6.90 9.57
C GLU A 68 -4.19 6.76 9.32
N ALA A 69 -4.80 5.71 9.88
CA ALA A 69 -6.24 5.53 9.78
C ALA A 69 -7.02 6.56 10.63
N ALA A 70 -6.45 7.03 11.73
CA ALA A 70 -7.03 8.08 12.56
C ALA A 70 -6.99 9.45 11.87
N LEU A 71 -5.91 9.75 11.16
CA LEU A 71 -5.68 11.02 10.46
C LEU A 71 -6.82 11.38 9.49
N LEU A 72 -7.43 10.38 8.86
CA LEU A 72 -8.59 10.59 7.99
C LEU A 72 -9.75 11.24 8.74
N PHE A 73 -10.06 10.74 9.94
CA PHE A 73 -11.17 11.28 10.75
C PHE A 73 -10.81 12.60 11.42
N GLU A 74 -9.55 12.81 11.76
CA GLU A 74 -9.05 14.11 12.21
C GLU A 74 -9.18 15.16 11.09
N THR A 75 -8.86 14.78 9.85
CA THR A 75 -9.09 15.64 8.68
C THR A 75 -10.59 15.93 8.48
N HIS A 76 -11.47 14.94 8.66
CA HIS A 76 -12.92 15.15 8.61
C HIS A 76 -13.41 16.09 9.73
N GLN A 77 -12.80 16.06 10.93
CA GLN A 77 -13.08 17.04 11.98
C GLN A 77 -12.72 18.45 11.51
N LEU A 78 -11.53 18.65 10.95
CA LEU A 78 -11.11 19.94 10.41
C LEU A 78 -12.04 20.43 9.29
N MET A 79 -12.50 19.53 8.42
CA MET A 79 -13.48 19.88 7.37
C MET A 79 -14.83 20.28 7.96
N ALA A 80 -15.25 19.63 9.06
CA ALA A 80 -16.48 20.00 9.75
C ALA A 80 -16.38 21.35 10.46
N GLU A 81 -15.17 21.81 10.81
CA GLU A 81 -14.83 23.08 11.45
C GLU A 81 -14.40 24.16 10.45
N ASP A 82 -14.39 23.86 9.16
CA ASP A 82 -13.94 24.77 8.12
C ASP A 82 -14.81 26.04 8.07
N LEU A 83 -14.16 27.22 8.11
CA LEU A 83 -14.85 28.49 8.19
C LEU A 83 -15.65 28.81 6.93
N ASP A 84 -15.11 28.50 5.75
CA ASP A 84 -15.79 28.79 4.47
C ASP A 84 -17.02 27.90 4.32
N TYR A 85 -16.91 26.62 4.76
CA TYR A 85 -18.03 25.68 4.79
C TYR A 85 -19.11 26.15 5.77
N GLU A 86 -18.73 26.60 6.96
CA GLU A 86 -19.63 27.12 7.99
C GLU A 86 -20.33 28.42 7.53
N GLU A 87 -19.58 29.37 6.95
CA GLU A 87 -20.13 30.65 6.45
C GLU A 87 -21.12 30.43 5.31
N ALA A 88 -20.86 29.47 4.42
CA ALA A 88 -21.79 29.12 3.34
C ALA A 88 -23.14 28.60 3.88
N ILE A 89 -23.11 27.71 4.89
CA ILE A 89 -24.32 27.19 5.53
C ILE A 89 -25.03 28.32 6.29
N GLN A 90 -24.29 29.18 7.02
CA GLN A 90 -24.85 30.29 7.74
C GLN A 90 -25.60 31.25 6.82
N GLY A 91 -25.04 31.60 5.66
CA GLY A 91 -25.69 32.44 4.67
C GLY A 91 -27.00 31.84 4.16
N LEU A 92 -27.06 30.54 3.90
CA LEU A 92 -28.29 29.87 3.48
C LEU A 92 -29.36 29.87 4.59
N ILE A 93 -28.97 29.69 5.87
CA ILE A 93 -29.92 29.70 7.00
C ILE A 93 -30.38 31.12 7.31
N GLN A 94 -29.48 32.10 7.39
CA GLN A 94 -29.80 33.46 7.83
C GLN A 94 -30.40 34.31 6.72
N ASP A 95 -29.84 34.29 5.50
CA ASP A 95 -30.29 35.15 4.40
C ASP A 95 -31.45 34.53 3.64
N SER A 96 -31.39 33.22 3.37
CA SER A 96 -32.42 32.49 2.61
C SER A 96 -33.46 31.84 3.49
N LYS A 97 -33.33 31.90 4.81
CA LYS A 97 -34.23 31.27 5.81
C LYS A 97 -34.42 29.77 5.54
N LEU A 98 -33.42 29.10 5.03
CA LEU A 98 -33.50 27.68 4.69
C LEU A 98 -33.27 26.83 5.97
N ASN A 99 -33.97 25.71 6.09
CA ASN A 99 -33.72 24.77 7.20
C ASN A 99 -32.34 24.15 7.13
N ALA A 100 -31.74 23.83 8.25
CA ALA A 100 -30.34 23.42 8.37
C ALA A 100 -29.99 22.20 7.51
N GLU A 101 -30.85 21.17 7.44
CA GLU A 101 -30.58 19.98 6.63
C GLU A 101 -30.48 20.31 5.14
N ALA A 102 -31.32 21.21 4.64
CA ALA A 102 -31.28 21.63 3.24
C ALA A 102 -30.08 22.53 2.97
N ALA A 103 -29.72 23.43 3.89
CA ALA A 103 -28.53 24.27 3.81
C ALA A 103 -27.24 23.44 3.76
N VAL A 104 -27.09 22.45 4.63
CA VAL A 104 -25.95 21.51 4.63
C VAL A 104 -25.89 20.73 3.31
N THR A 105 -27.03 20.26 2.79
CA THR A 105 -27.08 19.51 1.53
C THR A 105 -26.63 20.35 0.34
N ASP A 106 -27.09 21.59 0.24
CA ASP A 106 -26.74 22.48 -0.86
C ASP A 106 -25.25 22.87 -0.82
N THR A 107 -24.76 23.21 0.37
CA THR A 107 -23.34 23.51 0.57
C THR A 107 -22.47 22.30 0.25
N ALA A 108 -22.86 21.09 0.71
CA ALA A 108 -22.14 19.86 0.39
C ALA A 108 -22.05 19.60 -1.11
N ALA A 109 -23.14 19.82 -1.85
CA ALA A 109 -23.16 19.65 -3.29
C ALA A 109 -22.23 20.65 -3.99
N GLN A 110 -22.24 21.91 -3.56
CA GLN A 110 -21.38 22.98 -4.09
C GLN A 110 -19.90 22.70 -3.86
N PHE A 111 -19.51 22.35 -2.64
CA PHE A 111 -18.11 22.07 -2.31
C PHE A 111 -17.64 20.77 -2.97
N ALA A 112 -18.47 19.73 -3.01
CA ALA A 112 -18.12 18.49 -3.72
C ALA A 112 -17.92 18.70 -5.23
N GLU A 113 -18.74 19.53 -5.89
CA GLU A 113 -18.58 19.89 -7.29
C GLU A 113 -17.32 20.72 -7.52
N MET A 114 -17.01 21.65 -6.61
CA MET A 114 -15.79 22.44 -6.65
C MET A 114 -14.55 21.54 -6.60
N PHE A 115 -14.47 20.63 -5.61
CA PHE A 115 -13.36 19.69 -5.51
C PHE A 115 -13.28 18.73 -6.71
N ALA A 116 -14.41 18.20 -7.16
CA ALA A 116 -14.44 17.29 -8.32
C ALA A 116 -14.01 17.95 -9.65
N SER A 117 -14.13 19.28 -9.75
CA SER A 117 -13.71 20.04 -10.94
C SER A 117 -12.25 20.45 -10.95
N MET A 118 -11.49 20.20 -9.87
CA MET A 118 -10.05 20.50 -9.81
C MET A 118 -9.23 19.52 -10.65
N ASP A 119 -8.12 19.97 -11.20
CA ASP A 119 -7.22 19.14 -12.03
C ASP A 119 -6.32 18.17 -11.21
N ASP A 120 -6.48 18.14 -9.90
CA ASP A 120 -5.70 17.33 -8.96
C ASP A 120 -6.51 16.13 -8.44
N ALA A 121 -6.04 14.91 -8.69
CA ALA A 121 -6.72 13.67 -8.30
C ALA A 121 -6.91 13.54 -6.76
N TYR A 122 -5.99 14.09 -5.96
CA TYR A 122 -6.11 14.13 -4.50
C TYR A 122 -7.25 15.05 -4.08
N MET A 123 -7.34 16.25 -4.67
CA MET A 123 -8.44 17.18 -4.41
C MET A 123 -9.79 16.64 -4.91
N GLN A 124 -9.82 15.94 -6.06
CA GLN A 124 -11.03 15.26 -6.53
C GLN A 124 -11.55 14.22 -5.51
N ALA A 125 -10.65 13.49 -4.84
CA ALA A 125 -11.03 12.52 -3.81
C ALA A 125 -11.71 13.21 -2.61
N ARG A 126 -11.36 14.46 -2.27
CA ARG A 126 -11.98 15.24 -1.19
C ARG A 126 -13.49 15.49 -1.39
N ALA A 127 -13.98 15.41 -2.63
CA ALA A 127 -15.41 15.49 -2.90
C ALA A 127 -16.22 14.40 -2.18
N ALA A 128 -15.65 13.22 -1.97
CA ALA A 128 -16.27 12.14 -1.21
C ALA A 128 -16.26 12.44 0.30
N ASP A 129 -15.17 13.01 0.80
CA ASP A 129 -15.00 13.36 2.22
C ASP A 129 -16.01 14.44 2.64
N VAL A 130 -16.19 15.49 1.80
CA VAL A 130 -17.23 16.52 2.04
C VAL A 130 -18.62 15.90 2.18
N LYS A 131 -18.95 14.94 1.29
CA LYS A 131 -20.24 14.24 1.34
C LYS A 131 -20.39 13.40 2.61
N ASP A 132 -19.34 12.74 3.07
CA ASP A 132 -19.35 11.93 4.29
C ASP A 132 -19.57 12.81 5.53
N VAL A 133 -18.78 13.89 5.68
CA VAL A 133 -18.92 14.86 6.78
C VAL A 133 -20.32 15.49 6.80
N SER A 134 -20.81 15.96 5.64
CA SER A 134 -22.11 16.58 5.52
C SER A 134 -23.25 15.62 5.85
N SER A 135 -23.17 14.37 5.40
CA SER A 135 -24.16 13.32 5.73
C SER A 135 -24.21 13.09 7.24
N ARG A 136 -23.07 13.11 7.91
CA ARG A 136 -22.97 12.94 9.35
C ARG A 136 -23.61 14.11 10.11
N ILE A 137 -23.40 15.34 9.67
CA ILE A 137 -24.08 16.52 10.24
C ILE A 137 -25.59 16.39 10.06
N ILE A 138 -26.07 15.93 8.89
CA ILE A 138 -27.49 15.69 8.62
C ILE A 138 -28.06 14.61 9.55
N PHE A 139 -27.33 13.53 9.81
CA PHE A 139 -27.75 12.51 10.77
C PHE A 139 -27.86 13.06 12.18
N ALA A 140 -26.93 13.91 12.60
CA ALA A 140 -27.02 14.60 13.90
C ALA A 140 -28.23 15.55 13.98
N LEU A 141 -28.54 16.29 12.90
CA LEU A 141 -29.71 17.16 12.79
C LEU A 141 -31.05 16.41 12.86
N THR A 142 -31.10 15.24 12.23
CA THR A 142 -32.35 14.44 12.11
C THR A 142 -32.54 13.44 13.24
N GLY A 143 -31.50 13.21 14.06
CA GLY A 143 -31.49 12.15 15.08
C GLY A 143 -31.53 10.73 14.48
N THR A 144 -31.21 10.60 13.19
CA THR A 144 -31.18 9.30 12.50
C THR A 144 -29.87 8.58 12.83
N GLN A 145 -29.97 7.31 13.22
CA GLN A 145 -28.73 6.50 13.39
C GLN A 145 -28.17 6.14 12.03
N GLN A 146 -26.84 6.18 11.91
CA GLN A 146 -26.14 5.67 10.72
C GLN A 146 -26.46 4.19 10.52
N GLY A 147 -26.48 3.76 9.25
CA GLY A 147 -26.71 2.37 8.87
C GLY A 147 -25.73 1.40 9.54
N GLY A 148 -26.19 0.19 9.76
CA GLY A 148 -25.40 -0.90 10.34
C GLY A 148 -25.82 -2.23 9.75
N ILE A 149 -25.14 -3.32 10.15
CA ILE A 149 -25.53 -4.67 9.78
C ILE A 149 -26.50 -5.19 10.85
N ASP A 150 -27.81 -5.14 10.54
CA ASP A 150 -28.83 -5.77 11.36
C ASP A 150 -29.12 -7.20 10.87
N SER A 151 -28.18 -8.08 11.11
CA SER A 151 -28.29 -9.50 10.78
C SER A 151 -27.89 -10.36 11.98
N PRO A 152 -28.67 -11.41 12.29
CA PRO A 152 -28.34 -12.34 13.37
C PRO A 152 -27.20 -13.30 13.00
N VAL A 153 -26.84 -13.37 11.72
CA VAL A 153 -25.80 -14.26 11.20
C VAL A 153 -24.80 -13.44 10.37
N PRO A 154 -23.56 -13.92 10.23
CA PRO A 154 -22.59 -13.30 9.34
C PRO A 154 -23.05 -13.30 7.87
N VAL A 155 -22.77 -12.22 7.14
CA VAL A 155 -23.31 -11.92 5.81
C VAL A 155 -22.22 -11.61 4.80
N ILE A 156 -22.55 -11.71 3.53
CA ILE A 156 -21.81 -11.10 2.43
C ILE A 156 -22.42 -9.71 2.21
N LEU A 157 -21.63 -8.67 2.47
CA LEU A 157 -22.08 -7.29 2.42
C LEU A 157 -22.02 -6.74 1.01
N ALA A 158 -23.16 -6.31 0.49
CA ALA A 158 -23.29 -5.62 -0.78
C ALA A 158 -23.50 -4.12 -0.56
N ALA A 159 -22.80 -3.28 -1.32
CA ALA A 159 -22.96 -1.84 -1.29
C ALA A 159 -22.74 -1.22 -2.68
N ASP A 160 -23.14 0.03 -2.88
CA ASP A 160 -22.69 0.82 -4.04
C ASP A 160 -21.19 1.14 -3.93
N ASP A 161 -20.75 1.71 -2.83
CA ASP A 161 -19.39 1.81 -2.28
C ASP A 161 -19.55 2.11 -0.78
N LEU A 162 -18.51 1.93 0.03
CA LEU A 162 -18.53 2.23 1.45
C LEU A 162 -17.63 3.41 1.76
N ALA A 163 -18.19 4.42 2.45
CA ALA A 163 -17.39 5.52 2.95
C ALA A 163 -16.44 5.06 4.08
N PRO A 164 -15.33 5.76 4.30
CA PRO A 164 -14.41 5.46 5.39
C PRO A 164 -15.08 5.33 6.75
N SER A 165 -15.97 6.28 7.06
CA SER A 165 -16.69 6.32 8.33
C SER A 165 -17.67 5.15 8.50
N GLU A 166 -18.20 4.63 7.40
CA GLU A 166 -19.05 3.43 7.40
C GLU A 166 -18.21 2.18 7.68
N THR A 167 -17.05 2.05 7.03
CA THR A 167 -16.19 0.86 7.17
C THR A 167 -15.66 0.66 8.59
N VAL A 168 -15.30 1.73 9.31
CA VAL A 168 -14.82 1.66 10.70
C VAL A 168 -15.92 1.30 11.68
N GLN A 169 -17.19 1.62 11.36
CA GLN A 169 -18.34 1.29 12.22
C GLN A 169 -18.86 -0.14 12.05
N LEU A 170 -18.49 -0.81 10.96
CA LEU A 170 -18.92 -2.18 10.70
C LEU A 170 -18.45 -3.15 11.80
N ASP A 171 -19.36 -4.04 12.22
CA ASP A 171 -18.98 -5.20 13.02
C ASP A 171 -18.29 -6.25 12.12
N LYS A 172 -16.97 -6.24 12.14
CA LYS A 172 -16.12 -7.09 11.30
C LYS A 172 -16.40 -8.58 11.49
N SER A 173 -16.88 -8.99 12.68
CA SER A 173 -17.22 -10.38 12.97
C SER A 173 -18.45 -10.88 12.21
N LYS A 174 -19.26 -9.97 11.70
CA LYS A 174 -20.49 -10.25 10.93
C LYS A 174 -20.27 -10.21 9.41
N ILE A 175 -19.05 -10.00 8.92
CA ILE A 175 -18.78 -9.85 7.49
C ILE A 175 -17.98 -11.04 6.99
N LEU A 176 -18.53 -11.76 6.01
CA LEU A 176 -17.88 -12.88 5.35
C LEU A 176 -17.15 -12.48 4.06
N GLY A 177 -17.56 -11.38 3.44
CA GLY A 177 -16.99 -10.85 2.21
C GLY A 177 -17.71 -9.59 1.74
N PHE A 178 -17.11 -8.89 0.77
CA PHE A 178 -17.68 -7.65 0.20
C PHE A 178 -17.97 -7.80 -1.29
N ILE A 179 -19.05 -7.16 -1.72
CA ILE A 179 -19.38 -6.95 -3.13
C ILE A 179 -19.75 -5.47 -3.30
N THR A 180 -19.11 -4.72 -4.21
CA THR A 180 -19.51 -3.35 -4.49
C THR A 180 -19.86 -3.12 -5.96
N GLU A 181 -20.89 -2.29 -6.20
CA GLU A 181 -21.31 -1.90 -7.54
C GLU A 181 -20.22 -1.11 -8.25
N GLY A 182 -19.60 -0.16 -7.55
CA GLY A 182 -18.48 0.65 -8.00
C GLY A 182 -17.18 0.33 -7.28
N GLY A 183 -16.29 1.32 -7.25
CA GLY A 183 -15.03 1.27 -6.53
C GLY A 183 -13.82 0.89 -7.36
N SER A 184 -12.64 1.15 -6.80
CA SER A 184 -11.34 0.81 -7.38
C SER A 184 -10.57 -0.16 -6.48
N GLY A 185 -9.47 -0.72 -6.96
CA GLY A 185 -8.60 -1.55 -6.14
C GLY A 185 -7.97 -0.82 -4.95
N SER A 186 -8.01 0.51 -4.95
CA SER A 186 -7.59 1.40 -3.85
C SER A 186 -8.74 1.95 -3.02
N SER A 187 -10.00 1.54 -3.26
CA SER A 187 -11.14 1.97 -2.46
C SER A 187 -11.03 1.49 -1.00
N HIS A 188 -11.65 2.21 -0.08
CA HIS A 188 -11.65 1.86 1.35
C HIS A 188 -12.20 0.45 1.61
N THR A 189 -13.23 0.04 0.88
CA THR A 189 -13.77 -1.32 0.94
C THR A 189 -12.73 -2.37 0.53
N ALA A 190 -11.97 -2.12 -0.53
CA ALA A 190 -10.93 -3.03 -1.01
C ALA A 190 -9.77 -3.15 0.00
N ILE A 191 -9.38 -2.02 0.61
CA ILE A 191 -8.34 -1.98 1.65
C ILE A 191 -8.82 -2.75 2.88
N LEU A 192 -10.03 -2.47 3.37
CA LEU A 192 -10.62 -3.16 4.53
C LEU A 192 -10.69 -4.67 4.32
N ALA A 193 -11.17 -5.12 3.16
CA ALA A 193 -11.26 -6.55 2.85
C ALA A 193 -9.90 -7.24 2.87
N ARG A 194 -8.86 -6.59 2.31
CA ARG A 194 -7.49 -7.11 2.35
C ARG A 194 -6.94 -7.18 3.79
N THR A 195 -7.19 -6.14 4.59
CA THR A 195 -6.80 -6.11 6.01
C THR A 195 -7.49 -7.23 6.80
N MET A 196 -8.79 -7.43 6.59
CA MET A 196 -9.55 -8.51 7.23
C MET A 196 -9.22 -9.91 6.66
N GLY A 197 -8.53 -10.01 5.52
CA GLY A 197 -8.26 -11.29 4.86
C GLY A 197 -9.51 -12.02 4.35
N ILE A 198 -10.56 -11.28 3.98
CA ILE A 198 -11.81 -11.83 3.44
C ILE A 198 -11.98 -11.48 1.96
N PRO A 199 -12.71 -12.31 1.18
CA PRO A 199 -12.89 -12.06 -0.24
C PRO A 199 -13.67 -10.78 -0.51
N ALA A 200 -13.24 -10.04 -1.55
CA ALA A 200 -13.94 -8.86 -2.02
C ALA A 200 -13.92 -8.76 -3.55
N ILE A 201 -15.06 -8.39 -4.09
CA ILE A 201 -15.27 -8.16 -5.52
C ILE A 201 -15.89 -6.78 -5.72
N ILE A 202 -15.33 -6.00 -6.63
CA ILE A 202 -15.77 -4.62 -6.93
C ILE A 202 -16.20 -4.50 -8.38
N GLY A 203 -16.91 -3.41 -8.70
CA GLY A 203 -17.23 -3.05 -10.08
C GLY A 203 -18.24 -3.99 -10.74
N VAL A 204 -19.21 -4.51 -9.97
CA VAL A 204 -20.26 -5.38 -10.52
C VAL A 204 -21.39 -4.60 -11.21
N GLY A 205 -21.40 -3.27 -11.08
CA GLY A 205 -22.43 -2.41 -11.64
C GLY A 205 -23.86 -2.80 -11.26
N ASP A 206 -24.79 -2.57 -12.13
CA ASP A 206 -26.23 -2.85 -11.95
C ASP A 206 -26.59 -4.36 -11.93
N ALA A 207 -25.61 -5.25 -11.99
CA ALA A 207 -25.88 -6.69 -11.97
C ALA A 207 -26.36 -7.18 -10.57
N LEU A 208 -26.04 -6.41 -9.54
CA LEU A 208 -26.48 -6.69 -8.17
C LEU A 208 -27.86 -6.06 -7.94
N LYS A 209 -28.90 -6.89 -7.81
CA LYS A 209 -30.27 -6.39 -7.70
C LYS A 209 -30.80 -6.55 -6.27
N PRO A 210 -31.62 -5.58 -5.77
CA PRO A 210 -32.20 -5.66 -4.42
C PRO A 210 -33.02 -6.94 -4.16
N GLU A 211 -33.58 -7.57 -5.21
CA GLU A 211 -34.30 -8.84 -5.12
C GLU A 211 -33.44 -10.05 -4.70
N TYR A 212 -32.11 -9.86 -4.62
CA TYR A 212 -31.19 -10.91 -4.16
C TYR A 212 -30.92 -10.83 -2.64
N GLU A 213 -31.49 -9.83 -1.94
CA GLU A 213 -31.41 -9.72 -0.48
C GLU A 213 -31.75 -11.02 0.21
N GLY A 214 -30.92 -11.46 1.16
CA GLY A 214 -31.12 -12.67 1.95
C GLY A 214 -30.84 -14.00 1.21
N ARG A 215 -30.59 -13.97 -0.10
CA ARG A 215 -30.27 -15.21 -0.87
C ARG A 215 -28.86 -15.66 -0.55
N GLU A 216 -28.63 -16.97 -0.66
CA GLU A 216 -27.28 -17.53 -0.51
C GLU A 216 -26.39 -17.12 -1.69
N VAL A 217 -25.24 -16.53 -1.38
CA VAL A 217 -24.25 -16.10 -2.35
C VAL A 217 -22.91 -16.75 -2.03
N ILE A 218 -22.20 -17.16 -3.08
CA ILE A 218 -20.80 -17.58 -3.01
C ILE A 218 -19.95 -16.53 -3.75
N VAL A 219 -18.96 -15.98 -3.04
CA VAL A 219 -18.01 -15.01 -3.57
C VAL A 219 -16.66 -15.68 -3.70
N ASP A 220 -16.10 -15.69 -4.91
CA ASP A 220 -14.71 -16.10 -5.18
C ASP A 220 -13.88 -14.88 -5.57
N GLY A 221 -13.23 -14.28 -4.58
CA GLY A 221 -12.41 -13.08 -4.76
C GLY A 221 -11.17 -13.32 -5.63
N SER A 222 -10.73 -14.56 -5.81
CA SER A 222 -9.58 -14.88 -6.67
C SER A 222 -9.92 -14.76 -8.16
N THR A 223 -11.17 -15.11 -8.53
CA THR A 223 -11.64 -15.10 -9.92
C THR A 223 -12.55 -13.91 -10.23
N GLY A 224 -13.01 -13.16 -9.20
CA GLY A 224 -13.99 -12.11 -9.34
C GLY A 224 -15.41 -12.63 -9.63
N ASN A 225 -15.69 -13.92 -9.36
CA ASN A 225 -16.97 -14.53 -9.66
C ASN A 225 -17.89 -14.58 -8.43
N ILE A 226 -19.15 -14.19 -8.63
CA ILE A 226 -20.22 -14.23 -7.65
C ILE A 226 -21.29 -15.17 -8.16
N VAL A 227 -21.69 -16.14 -7.34
CA VAL A 227 -22.73 -17.11 -7.68
C VAL A 227 -23.86 -17.02 -6.68
N ILE A 228 -25.06 -16.68 -7.16
CA ILE A 228 -26.28 -16.58 -6.37
C ILE A 228 -27.09 -17.87 -6.58
N ASP A 229 -27.54 -18.50 -5.50
CA ASP A 229 -28.25 -19.79 -5.49
C ASP A 229 -27.53 -20.82 -6.38
N ALA A 230 -26.32 -21.15 -6.00
CA ALA A 230 -25.48 -22.12 -6.68
C ALA A 230 -26.19 -23.49 -6.72
N ASP A 231 -26.09 -24.18 -7.87
CA ASP A 231 -26.46 -25.58 -7.91
C ASP A 231 -25.49 -26.45 -7.08
N ASP A 232 -25.90 -27.68 -6.77
CA ASP A 232 -25.13 -28.56 -5.89
C ASP A 232 -23.70 -28.82 -6.42
N ALA A 233 -23.52 -28.94 -7.72
CA ALA A 233 -22.21 -29.16 -8.34
C ALA A 233 -21.30 -27.96 -8.20
N THR A 234 -21.78 -26.73 -8.49
CA THR A 234 -21.05 -25.49 -8.34
C THR A 234 -20.73 -25.22 -6.88
N ARG A 235 -21.71 -25.41 -5.98
CA ARG A 235 -21.52 -25.29 -4.54
C ARG A 235 -20.42 -26.22 -4.04
N ALA A 236 -20.49 -27.50 -4.39
CA ALA A 236 -19.50 -28.49 -3.98
C ALA A 236 -18.10 -28.14 -4.46
N ARG A 237 -17.94 -27.65 -5.70
CA ARG A 237 -16.67 -27.23 -6.27
C ARG A 237 -16.08 -26.01 -5.52
N LEU A 238 -16.89 -24.99 -5.24
CA LEU A 238 -16.44 -23.78 -4.55
C LEU A 238 -16.16 -24.04 -3.07
N MET A 239 -16.94 -24.92 -2.42
CA MET A 239 -16.67 -25.35 -1.05
C MET A 239 -15.38 -26.18 -0.95
N ALA A 240 -15.11 -27.05 -1.93
CA ALA A 240 -13.84 -27.77 -2.00
C ALA A 240 -12.65 -26.79 -2.14
N LYS A 241 -12.77 -25.76 -3.00
CA LYS A 241 -11.77 -24.70 -3.13
C LYS A 241 -11.54 -23.96 -1.81
N LYS A 242 -12.62 -23.61 -1.11
CA LYS A 242 -12.54 -22.95 0.22
C LYS A 242 -11.79 -23.82 1.23
N GLU A 243 -12.11 -25.11 1.27
CA GLU A 243 -11.47 -26.05 2.19
C GLU A 243 -10.00 -26.27 1.84
N GLU A 244 -9.66 -26.33 0.54
CA GLU A 244 -8.27 -26.39 0.09
C GLU A 244 -7.49 -25.14 0.51
N GLN A 245 -8.04 -23.94 0.32
CA GLN A 245 -7.44 -22.69 0.77
C GLN A 245 -7.25 -22.65 2.29
N ARG A 246 -8.22 -23.17 3.07
CA ARG A 246 -8.11 -23.27 4.53
C ARG A 246 -6.96 -24.20 4.92
N LYS A 247 -6.89 -25.38 4.33
CA LYS A 247 -5.81 -26.36 4.59
C LYS A 247 -4.44 -25.80 4.20
N MET A 248 -4.36 -25.12 3.06
CA MET A 248 -3.13 -24.45 2.63
C MET A 248 -2.69 -23.40 3.66
N ARG A 249 -3.61 -22.56 4.14
CA ARG A 249 -3.30 -21.56 5.16
C ARG A 249 -2.79 -22.22 6.45
N GLU A 250 -3.48 -23.26 6.94
CA GLU A 250 -3.08 -24.00 8.14
C GLU A 250 -1.69 -24.66 7.98
N MET A 251 -1.40 -25.19 6.80
CA MET A 251 -0.09 -25.78 6.50
C MET A 251 0.99 -24.69 6.46
N LEU A 252 0.72 -23.54 5.87
CA LEU A 252 1.65 -22.41 5.83
C LEU A 252 1.92 -21.86 7.24
N GLU A 253 0.92 -21.76 8.10
CA GLU A 253 1.09 -21.34 9.49
C GLU A 253 2.09 -22.23 10.27
N GLN A 254 2.13 -23.52 9.96
CA GLN A 254 3.09 -24.46 10.57
C GLN A 254 4.55 -24.20 10.14
N LEU A 255 4.75 -23.42 9.09
CA LEU A 255 6.08 -23.04 8.63
C LEU A 255 6.68 -21.84 9.41
N LYS A 256 5.91 -21.17 10.26
CA LYS A 256 6.44 -20.11 11.11
C LYS A 256 7.55 -20.66 12.04
N GLY A 257 8.62 -19.91 12.18
CA GLY A 257 9.81 -20.33 12.92
C GLY A 257 10.71 -21.35 12.21
N GLN A 258 10.31 -21.84 11.03
CA GLN A 258 11.15 -22.75 10.25
C GLN A 258 12.20 -21.98 9.42
N PRO A 259 13.41 -22.54 9.23
CA PRO A 259 14.44 -21.89 8.43
C PRO A 259 14.04 -21.81 6.94
N ASN A 260 14.48 -20.76 6.27
CA ASN A 260 14.36 -20.60 4.82
C ASN A 260 15.53 -21.32 4.13
N GLU A 261 15.53 -22.63 4.16
CA GLU A 261 16.63 -23.46 3.69
C GLU A 261 16.14 -24.42 2.63
N THR A 262 16.87 -24.51 1.51
CA THR A 262 16.61 -25.49 0.45
C THR A 262 16.92 -26.92 0.93
N ARG A 263 16.45 -27.94 0.21
CA ARG A 263 16.73 -29.36 0.56
C ARG A 263 18.20 -29.70 0.53
N ASP A 264 19.00 -28.99 -0.28
CA ASP A 264 20.44 -29.14 -0.39
C ASP A 264 21.23 -28.18 0.52
N GLY A 265 20.57 -27.55 1.50
CA GLY A 265 21.20 -26.83 2.60
C GLY A 265 21.57 -25.36 2.34
N ARG A 266 21.05 -24.74 1.28
CA ARG A 266 21.27 -23.33 1.01
C ARG A 266 20.28 -22.46 1.78
N ASN A 267 20.77 -21.59 2.63
CA ASN A 267 19.96 -20.61 3.37
C ASN A 267 19.68 -19.38 2.50
N ILE A 268 18.43 -18.92 2.51
CA ILE A 268 17.95 -17.74 1.78
C ILE A 268 17.33 -16.77 2.77
N ARG A 269 17.68 -15.49 2.67
CA ARG A 269 17.02 -14.45 3.44
C ARG A 269 15.65 -14.18 2.82
N VAL A 270 14.57 -14.37 3.58
CA VAL A 270 13.21 -13.99 3.18
C VAL A 270 12.80 -12.81 4.02
N TYR A 271 12.85 -11.63 3.41
CA TYR A 271 12.59 -10.34 4.00
C TYR A 271 11.28 -9.76 3.49
N CYS A 272 10.88 -8.62 4.05
CA CYS A 272 9.63 -7.98 3.67
C CYS A 272 9.85 -6.58 3.08
N ASN A 273 8.94 -6.21 2.17
CA ASN A 273 8.77 -4.84 1.70
C ASN A 273 7.72 -4.15 2.55
N ILE A 274 8.03 -2.95 3.03
CA ILE A 274 7.09 -2.11 3.78
C ILE A 274 7.00 -0.69 3.19
N GLY A 275 5.86 -0.04 3.40
CA GLY A 275 5.58 1.32 2.97
C GLY A 275 5.53 2.33 4.12
N CYS A 276 5.24 1.86 5.35
CA CYS A 276 5.18 2.71 6.54
C CYS A 276 5.61 1.91 7.80
N PRO A 277 5.87 2.59 8.93
CA PRO A 277 6.27 1.93 10.18
C PRO A 277 5.26 0.92 10.73
N ASP A 278 3.96 1.13 10.50
CA ASP A 278 2.91 0.25 11.02
C ASP A 278 2.85 -1.11 10.32
N ASP A 279 3.44 -1.22 9.13
CA ASP A 279 3.59 -2.50 8.42
C ASP A 279 4.47 -3.51 9.17
N VAL A 280 5.30 -3.07 10.13
CA VAL A 280 6.17 -3.95 10.94
C VAL A 280 5.37 -5.04 11.64
N HIS A 281 4.17 -4.73 12.13
CA HIS A 281 3.29 -5.74 12.73
C HIS A 281 3.01 -6.90 11.76
N ALA A 282 2.69 -6.58 10.50
CA ALA A 282 2.44 -7.60 9.48
C ALA A 282 3.70 -8.40 9.13
N VAL A 283 4.88 -7.77 9.16
CA VAL A 283 6.16 -8.48 8.97
C VAL A 283 6.37 -9.53 10.05
N LEU A 284 6.20 -9.15 11.32
CA LEU A 284 6.37 -10.03 12.47
C LEU A 284 5.31 -11.13 12.51
N GLU A 285 4.05 -10.79 12.23
CA GLU A 285 2.94 -11.74 12.17
C GLU A 285 3.15 -12.83 11.10
N ASN A 286 3.74 -12.48 9.96
CA ASN A 286 4.03 -13.42 8.88
C ASN A 286 5.44 -14.03 8.96
N ASP A 287 6.14 -13.84 10.08
CA ASP A 287 7.47 -14.42 10.34
C ASP A 287 8.53 -14.00 9.31
N GLY A 288 8.50 -12.72 8.89
CA GLY A 288 9.53 -12.12 8.04
C GLY A 288 10.88 -12.05 8.75
N GLY A 289 11.97 -12.45 8.06
CA GLY A 289 13.31 -12.50 8.63
C GLY A 289 13.96 -11.12 8.81
N GLY A 290 13.46 -10.09 8.13
CA GLY A 290 13.93 -8.72 8.13
C GLY A 290 13.08 -7.86 7.20
N ILE A 291 13.51 -6.63 6.98
CA ILE A 291 12.94 -5.71 5.99
C ILE A 291 14.02 -5.46 4.91
N GLY A 292 13.80 -5.96 3.70
CA GLY A 292 14.72 -5.77 2.57
C GLY A 292 14.43 -4.50 1.77
N LEU A 293 13.24 -3.92 1.96
CA LEU A 293 12.89 -2.62 1.40
C LEU A 293 11.89 -1.88 2.30
N PHE A 294 12.37 -0.84 2.96
CA PHE A 294 11.51 0.19 3.51
C PHE A 294 11.50 1.40 2.58
N ARG A 295 10.33 1.69 2.00
CA ARG A 295 10.12 2.83 1.11
C ARG A 295 9.91 4.09 1.92
N SER A 296 10.88 5.01 1.91
CA SER A 296 10.83 6.23 2.71
C SER A 296 9.97 7.36 2.12
N GLU A 297 9.41 7.16 0.92
CA GLU A 297 8.65 8.19 0.19
C GLU A 297 7.41 8.66 0.93
N PHE A 298 6.78 7.81 1.74
CA PHE A 298 5.59 8.17 2.53
C PHE A 298 5.85 9.37 3.45
N LEU A 299 7.08 9.52 3.97
CA LEU A 299 7.47 10.65 4.82
C LEU A 299 7.39 11.99 4.09
N TYR A 300 7.59 11.96 2.78
CA TYR A 300 7.53 13.16 1.94
C TYR A 300 6.14 13.40 1.36
N LEU A 301 5.39 12.32 1.08
CA LEU A 301 4.04 12.40 0.53
C LEU A 301 3.01 12.94 1.53
N ASN A 302 3.25 12.71 2.83
CA ASN A 302 2.34 13.09 3.92
C ASN A 302 2.69 14.45 4.57
N CYS A 303 3.54 15.25 3.92
CA CYS A 303 3.95 16.56 4.41
C CYS A 303 3.66 17.66 3.39
N ASP A 304 3.41 18.87 3.89
CA ASP A 304 3.25 20.09 3.06
C ASP A 304 4.58 20.76 2.74
N ASP A 305 5.67 20.35 3.39
CA ASP A 305 7.05 20.81 3.18
C ASP A 305 8.02 19.65 3.42
N TYR A 306 9.31 19.86 3.14
CA TYR A 306 10.35 18.84 3.39
C TYR A 306 10.32 18.34 4.84
N PRO A 307 10.22 17.00 5.04
CA PRO A 307 10.16 16.44 6.38
C PRO A 307 11.44 16.76 7.17
N SER A 308 11.27 17.20 8.40
CA SER A 308 12.39 17.51 9.29
C SER A 308 13.22 16.27 9.62
N GLU A 309 14.46 16.50 10.09
CA GLU A 309 15.33 15.40 10.55
C GLU A 309 14.68 14.60 11.67
N ASP A 310 14.04 15.27 12.65
CA ASP A 310 13.42 14.59 13.79
C ASP A 310 12.20 13.78 13.39
N TYR A 311 11.37 14.26 12.47
CA TYR A 311 10.22 13.51 11.96
C TYR A 311 10.65 12.22 11.24
N GLN A 312 11.65 12.31 10.38
CA GLN A 312 12.23 11.14 9.71
C GLN A 312 12.90 10.19 10.71
N PHE A 313 13.66 10.74 11.66
CA PHE A 313 14.34 9.96 12.70
C PHE A 313 13.37 9.12 13.53
N GLU A 314 12.27 9.69 14.02
CA GLU A 314 11.31 8.94 14.84
C GLU A 314 10.65 7.80 14.03
N ALA A 315 10.36 8.00 12.76
CA ALA A 315 9.84 6.93 11.89
C ALA A 315 10.85 5.79 11.69
N TYR A 316 12.09 6.10 11.37
CA TYR A 316 13.14 5.09 11.18
C TYR A 316 13.49 4.37 12.48
N LYS A 317 13.59 5.10 13.59
CA LYS A 317 13.84 4.55 14.92
C LYS A 317 12.74 3.59 15.35
N LYS A 318 11.47 3.94 15.11
CA LYS A 318 10.33 3.07 15.41
C LYS A 318 10.49 1.72 14.70
N VAL A 319 10.73 1.72 13.40
CA VAL A 319 10.90 0.48 12.62
C VAL A 319 12.10 -0.34 13.10
N LEU A 320 13.26 0.30 13.30
CA LEU A 320 14.47 -0.39 13.75
C LEU A 320 14.29 -1.01 15.15
N SER A 321 13.62 -0.30 16.06
CA SER A 321 13.33 -0.79 17.41
C SER A 321 12.33 -1.94 17.39
N ASP A 322 11.23 -1.81 16.62
CA ASP A 322 10.16 -2.81 16.56
C ASP A 322 10.62 -4.11 15.87
N MET A 323 11.64 -4.03 14.99
CA MET A 323 12.23 -5.21 14.34
C MET A 323 13.17 -6.02 15.22
N ASP A 324 13.48 -5.58 16.45
CA ASP A 324 14.20 -6.31 17.49
C ASP A 324 15.51 -6.97 16.98
N GLY A 325 16.40 -6.16 16.44
CA GLY A 325 17.73 -6.56 15.92
C GLY A 325 17.71 -7.28 14.56
N ARG A 326 16.55 -7.50 13.96
CA ARG A 326 16.47 -7.96 12.55
C ARG A 326 16.89 -6.84 11.63
N GLU A 327 17.47 -7.22 10.50
CA GLU A 327 17.97 -6.25 9.51
C GLU A 327 16.86 -5.47 8.85
N VAL A 328 17.08 -4.15 8.70
CA VAL A 328 16.17 -3.24 8.01
C VAL A 328 16.95 -2.45 6.96
N VAL A 329 16.63 -2.67 5.70
CA VAL A 329 17.18 -1.90 4.58
C VAL A 329 16.21 -0.76 4.27
N ILE A 330 16.68 0.48 4.43
CA ILE A 330 15.89 1.69 4.14
C ILE A 330 16.40 2.31 2.85
N ARG A 331 15.50 2.44 1.88
CA ARG A 331 15.78 3.13 0.63
C ARG A 331 15.72 4.65 0.86
N THR A 332 16.74 5.36 0.42
CA THR A 332 16.68 6.83 0.40
C THR A 332 15.65 7.30 -0.63
N LEU A 333 15.33 8.58 -0.58
CA LEU A 333 14.31 9.22 -1.40
C LEU A 333 14.26 8.70 -2.84
N ASP A 334 13.07 8.21 -3.27
CA ASP A 334 12.78 7.82 -4.66
C ASP A 334 11.51 8.54 -5.16
N ILE A 335 11.61 9.86 -5.28
CA ILE A 335 10.58 10.75 -5.82
C ILE A 335 11.09 11.32 -7.14
N GLY A 336 10.16 11.56 -8.06
CA GLY A 336 10.39 12.19 -9.36
C GLY A 336 9.18 13.02 -9.78
N ALA A 337 9.22 13.60 -10.98
CA ALA A 337 8.13 14.40 -11.52
C ALA A 337 6.83 13.60 -11.82
N ASP A 338 6.90 12.27 -11.74
CA ASP A 338 5.75 11.36 -11.79
C ASP A 338 4.88 11.40 -10.53
N LYS A 339 5.46 11.85 -9.41
CA LYS A 339 4.76 12.08 -8.14
C LYS A 339 4.64 13.58 -7.92
N GLN A 340 3.44 14.11 -8.08
CA GLN A 340 3.19 15.55 -7.98
C GLN A 340 3.23 16.01 -6.51
N ILE A 341 4.42 16.26 -6.00
CA ILE A 341 4.63 16.87 -4.67
C ILE A 341 4.93 18.34 -4.86
N GLY A 342 3.95 19.22 -4.55
CA GLY A 342 3.99 20.63 -4.86
C GLY A 342 5.24 21.36 -4.35
N TYR A 343 5.67 21.12 -3.11
CA TYR A 343 6.82 21.79 -2.51
C TYR A 343 8.18 21.38 -3.11
N PHE A 344 8.26 20.25 -3.83
CA PHE A 344 9.48 19.90 -4.56
C PHE A 344 9.73 20.83 -5.75
N ASN A 345 8.70 21.50 -6.27
CA ASN A 345 8.80 22.38 -7.43
C ASN A 345 9.63 21.75 -8.57
N LEU A 346 9.37 20.47 -8.86
CA LEU A 346 10.02 19.79 -9.98
C LEU A 346 9.42 20.31 -11.29
N PRO A 347 10.24 20.64 -12.28
CA PRO A 347 9.73 21.05 -13.58
C PRO A 347 8.98 19.88 -14.24
N HIS A 348 8.02 20.22 -15.08
CA HIS A 348 7.38 19.21 -15.93
C HIS A 348 8.43 18.53 -16.83
N GLU A 349 8.38 17.21 -16.91
CA GLU A 349 9.25 16.40 -17.75
C GLU A 349 8.42 15.56 -18.70
N GLU A 350 8.84 15.47 -19.96
CA GLU A 350 8.19 14.63 -20.97
C GLU A 350 8.25 13.13 -20.64
N ASN A 351 9.33 12.71 -19.95
CA ASN A 351 9.57 11.33 -19.54
C ASN A 351 10.00 11.26 -18.07
N PRO A 352 9.09 11.48 -17.11
CA PRO A 352 9.44 11.59 -15.69
C PRO A 352 10.20 10.37 -15.13
N ALA A 353 9.89 9.16 -15.60
CA ALA A 353 10.58 7.95 -15.17
C ALA A 353 12.08 7.95 -15.52
N MET A 354 12.49 8.67 -16.55
CA MET A 354 13.89 8.82 -16.99
C MET A 354 14.51 10.17 -16.60
N GLY A 355 13.76 11.00 -15.88
CA GLY A 355 14.10 12.36 -15.55
C GLY A 355 14.90 12.54 -14.26
N ASN A 356 14.74 13.73 -13.65
CA ASN A 356 15.35 14.09 -12.38
C ASN A 356 14.56 13.47 -11.22
N ARG A 357 15.00 12.31 -10.75
CA ARG A 357 14.36 11.56 -9.67
C ARG A 357 15.40 10.91 -8.75
N ALA A 358 14.95 10.51 -7.58
CA ALA A 358 15.70 9.65 -6.65
C ALA A 358 17.09 10.23 -6.29
N LEU A 359 18.14 9.45 -6.42
CA LEU A 359 19.50 9.88 -6.11
C LEU A 359 19.94 11.12 -6.92
N ARG A 360 19.40 11.34 -8.12
CA ARG A 360 19.68 12.55 -8.91
C ARG A 360 19.19 13.81 -8.20
N ILE A 361 17.99 13.76 -7.61
CA ILE A 361 17.48 14.85 -6.76
C ILE A 361 18.36 15.01 -5.51
N CYS A 362 18.70 13.91 -4.84
CA CYS A 362 19.53 13.91 -3.65
C CYS A 362 20.90 14.56 -3.88
N LEU A 363 21.55 14.28 -5.00
CA LEU A 363 22.83 14.89 -5.36
C LEU A 363 22.69 16.35 -5.85
N GLY A 364 21.55 16.69 -6.47
CA GLY A 364 21.23 18.03 -6.93
C GLY A 364 20.73 18.97 -5.82
N ARG A 365 20.16 18.40 -4.74
CA ARG A 365 19.67 19.11 -3.55
C ARG A 365 20.27 18.47 -2.29
N PRO A 366 21.56 18.73 -2.05
CA PRO A 366 22.33 18.05 -1.00
C PRO A 366 21.77 18.29 0.41
N GLU A 367 21.03 19.37 0.64
CA GLU A 367 20.37 19.67 1.92
C GLU A 367 19.26 18.67 2.24
N VAL A 368 18.47 18.25 1.26
CA VAL A 368 17.41 17.23 1.43
C VAL A 368 18.03 15.88 1.76
N PHE A 369 19.06 15.49 1.00
CA PHE A 369 19.78 14.25 1.21
C PHE A 369 20.51 14.21 2.57
N HIS A 370 21.14 15.31 2.94
CA HIS A 370 21.83 15.45 4.21
C HIS A 370 20.86 15.25 5.40
N THR A 371 19.70 15.90 5.37
CA THR A 371 18.66 15.74 6.41
C THR A 371 18.23 14.28 6.54
N GLN A 372 17.97 13.59 5.42
CA GLN A 372 17.60 12.17 5.44
C GLN A 372 18.72 11.29 6.00
N LEU A 373 19.96 11.48 5.56
CA LEU A 373 21.10 10.68 6.03
C LEU A 373 21.36 10.91 7.53
N ARG A 374 21.24 12.13 8.04
CA ARG A 374 21.36 12.39 9.48
C ARG A 374 20.31 11.61 10.27
N ALA A 375 19.06 11.64 9.84
CA ALA A 375 17.98 10.89 10.47
C ALA A 375 18.25 9.37 10.44
N LEU A 376 18.72 8.82 9.31
CA LEU A 376 19.07 7.41 9.16
C LEU A 376 20.21 6.99 10.08
N TYR A 377 21.33 7.74 10.12
CA TYR A 377 22.45 7.41 11.00
C TYR A 377 22.08 7.54 12.48
N ARG A 378 21.31 8.55 12.89
CA ARG A 378 20.78 8.64 14.27
C ARG A 378 19.93 7.42 14.62
N ALA A 379 19.08 7.00 13.71
CA ALA A 379 18.21 5.83 13.91
C ALA A 379 19.00 4.51 13.99
N SER A 380 20.17 4.41 13.35
CA SER A 380 21.01 3.21 13.35
C SER A 380 21.48 2.77 14.74
N ALA A 381 21.45 3.68 15.74
CA ALA A 381 21.72 3.32 17.14
C ALA A 381 20.66 2.39 17.76
N PHE A 382 19.51 2.21 17.11
CA PHE A 382 18.36 1.47 17.66
C PHE A 382 18.11 0.11 16.99
N GLY A 383 18.90 -0.25 15.96
CA GLY A 383 18.77 -1.55 15.30
C GLY A 383 19.75 -1.72 14.14
N LYS A 384 19.67 -2.86 13.45
CA LYS A 384 20.55 -3.17 12.32
C LYS A 384 20.05 -2.50 11.04
N LEU A 385 20.75 -1.47 10.58
CA LEU A 385 20.39 -0.63 9.43
C LEU A 385 21.26 -0.95 8.21
N GLY A 386 20.61 -1.12 7.06
CA GLY A 386 21.20 -0.97 5.73
C GLY A 386 20.62 0.27 5.03
N ILE A 387 21.45 1.08 4.40
CA ILE A 387 21.03 2.24 3.59
C ILE A 387 21.18 1.88 2.12
N MET A 388 20.12 2.07 1.34
CA MET A 388 20.09 1.72 -0.08
C MET A 388 19.80 2.93 -0.97
N PHE A 389 20.69 3.19 -1.94
CA PHE A 389 20.52 4.28 -2.90
C PHE A 389 19.79 3.81 -4.16
N PRO A 390 18.66 4.42 -4.53
CA PRO A 390 17.90 4.10 -5.74
C PRO A 390 18.48 4.77 -6.99
N MET A 391 18.07 4.30 -8.17
CA MET A 391 18.31 4.89 -9.49
C MET A 391 19.78 5.13 -9.85
N VAL A 392 20.67 4.33 -9.30
CA VAL A 392 22.11 4.41 -9.61
C VAL A 392 22.38 3.97 -11.06
N THR A 393 23.27 4.69 -11.74
CA THR A 393 23.73 4.37 -13.10
C THR A 393 25.25 4.27 -13.21
N SER A 394 25.99 4.84 -12.25
CA SER A 394 27.45 4.94 -12.34
C SER A 394 28.15 5.01 -10.99
N VAL A 395 29.43 4.66 -10.99
CA VAL A 395 30.28 4.62 -9.78
C VAL A 395 30.45 6.00 -9.13
N TRP A 396 30.47 7.08 -9.91
CA TRP A 396 30.65 8.42 -9.34
C TRP A 396 29.47 8.83 -8.45
N GLU A 397 28.23 8.45 -8.82
CA GLU A 397 27.03 8.71 -8.03
C GLU A 397 27.14 8.07 -6.64
N VAL A 398 27.56 6.82 -6.59
CA VAL A 398 27.78 6.09 -5.33
C VAL A 398 28.86 6.77 -4.49
N LYS A 399 29.98 7.18 -5.12
CA LYS A 399 31.06 7.86 -4.41
C LYS A 399 30.64 9.21 -3.83
N GLU A 400 29.85 9.99 -4.56
CA GLU A 400 29.32 11.25 -4.04
C GLU A 400 28.34 11.02 -2.89
N ALA A 401 27.44 10.03 -3.00
CA ALA A 401 26.53 9.68 -1.92
C ALA A 401 27.30 9.22 -0.65
N LYS A 402 28.32 8.38 -0.80
CA LYS A 402 29.17 7.93 0.32
C LYS A 402 29.95 9.08 0.95
N LYS A 403 30.43 10.06 0.18
CA LYS A 403 31.05 11.28 0.76
C LYS A 403 30.07 12.03 1.67
N MET A 404 28.79 12.11 1.30
CA MET A 404 27.77 12.72 2.15
C MET A 404 27.56 11.90 3.43
N CYS A 405 27.53 10.56 3.34
CA CYS A 405 27.47 9.69 4.51
C CYS A 405 28.63 9.95 5.49
N GLU A 406 29.88 10.01 4.98
CA GLU A 406 31.05 10.28 5.82
C GLU A 406 31.02 11.70 6.45
N ARG A 407 30.53 12.68 5.71
CA ARG A 407 30.28 14.02 6.26
C ARG A 407 29.31 13.98 7.42
N VAL A 408 28.15 13.32 7.24
CA VAL A 408 27.12 13.18 8.29
C VAL A 408 27.67 12.46 9.53
N LYS A 409 28.40 11.35 9.37
CA LYS A 409 29.05 10.66 10.50
C LYS A 409 30.01 11.57 11.26
N SER A 410 30.79 12.37 10.54
CA SER A 410 31.73 13.34 11.15
C SER A 410 30.98 14.40 11.95
N GLU A 411 29.88 14.93 11.44
CA GLU A 411 29.04 15.92 12.12
C GLU A 411 28.41 15.32 13.39
N LEU A 412 27.77 14.14 13.30
CA LEU A 412 27.15 13.46 14.45
C LEU A 412 28.19 13.12 15.53
N THR A 413 29.39 12.71 15.13
CA THR A 413 30.50 12.47 16.06
C THR A 413 30.91 13.76 16.80
N ALA A 414 31.03 14.88 16.08
CA ALA A 414 31.36 16.18 16.66
C ALA A 414 30.28 16.71 17.63
N GLU A 415 29.02 16.38 17.34
CA GLU A 415 27.85 16.73 18.17
C GLU A 415 27.64 15.76 19.34
N GLY A 416 28.36 14.63 19.38
CA GLY A 416 28.21 13.59 20.40
C GLY A 416 26.91 12.79 20.29
N ILE A 417 26.31 12.75 19.09
CA ILE A 417 25.08 12.01 18.81
C ILE A 417 25.46 10.55 18.46
N PRO A 418 24.89 9.55 19.14
CA PRO A 418 25.23 8.15 18.89
C PRO A 418 24.65 7.65 17.56
N PHE A 419 25.43 6.82 16.87
CA PHE A 419 25.04 6.06 15.68
C PHE A 419 25.84 4.76 15.60
N SER A 420 25.41 3.81 14.75
CA SER A 420 26.14 2.57 14.49
C SER A 420 27.21 2.78 13.42
N GLU A 421 28.41 2.27 13.67
CA GLU A 421 29.47 2.20 12.66
C GLU A 421 29.23 1.08 11.63
N ASP A 422 28.41 0.08 11.98
CA ASP A 422 28.15 -1.14 11.19
C ASP A 422 26.94 -0.97 10.27
N VAL A 423 26.77 0.22 9.66
CA VAL A 423 25.69 0.47 8.68
C VAL A 423 26.15 0.00 7.32
N GLU A 424 25.46 -0.99 6.74
CA GLU A 424 25.72 -1.45 5.36
C GLU A 424 25.21 -0.41 4.36
N ILE A 425 26.02 -0.12 3.34
CA ILE A 425 25.64 0.77 2.23
C ILE A 425 25.45 -0.04 0.97
N GLY A 426 24.25 -0.09 0.44
CA GLY A 426 23.92 -0.77 -0.81
C GLY A 426 23.32 0.14 -1.85
N ILE A 427 23.08 -0.44 -3.02
CA ILE A 427 22.39 0.24 -4.12
C ILE A 427 21.28 -0.63 -4.69
N MET A 428 20.27 0.04 -5.24
CA MET A 428 19.25 -0.63 -6.02
C MET A 428 19.74 -0.82 -7.46
N ILE A 429 19.79 -2.08 -7.91
CA ILE A 429 20.03 -2.41 -9.30
C ILE A 429 18.69 -2.44 -10.03
N GLU A 430 18.34 -1.32 -10.61
CA GLU A 430 17.06 -1.12 -11.28
C GLU A 430 17.18 -0.41 -12.63
N THR A 431 18.41 -0.07 -13.03
CA THR A 431 18.72 0.43 -14.35
C THR A 431 19.61 -0.58 -15.10
N PRO A 432 19.42 -0.77 -16.42
CA PRO A 432 20.35 -1.61 -17.21
C PRO A 432 21.80 -1.16 -17.11
N ALA A 433 22.03 0.15 -16.96
CA ALA A 433 23.37 0.69 -16.76
C ALA A 433 24.04 0.16 -15.48
N ALA A 434 23.31 0.16 -14.34
CA ALA A 434 23.82 -0.39 -13.09
C ALA A 434 24.08 -1.90 -13.20
N ALA A 435 23.18 -2.64 -13.86
CA ALA A 435 23.34 -4.08 -14.07
C ALA A 435 24.60 -4.38 -14.90
N VAL A 436 24.82 -3.67 -16.00
CA VAL A 436 26.01 -3.84 -16.86
C VAL A 436 27.30 -3.43 -16.13
N MET A 437 27.25 -2.39 -15.28
CA MET A 437 28.39 -1.87 -14.52
C MET A 437 28.55 -2.52 -13.13
N SER A 438 27.80 -3.58 -12.84
CA SER A 438 27.76 -4.22 -11.52
C SER A 438 29.13 -4.73 -11.05
N ASP A 439 30.04 -5.11 -11.98
CA ASP A 439 31.43 -5.49 -11.65
C ASP A 439 32.24 -4.35 -11.02
N ARG A 440 31.93 -3.11 -11.35
CA ARG A 440 32.56 -1.91 -10.80
C ARG A 440 31.84 -1.42 -9.56
N LEU A 441 30.52 -1.42 -9.59
CA LEU A 441 29.68 -0.98 -8.49
C LEU A 441 29.82 -1.88 -7.25
N ALA A 442 30.00 -3.20 -7.44
CA ALA A 442 30.20 -4.15 -6.34
C ALA A 442 31.45 -3.88 -5.48
N ARG A 443 32.42 -3.11 -5.97
CA ARG A 443 33.60 -2.71 -5.22
C ARG A 443 33.37 -1.53 -4.29
N GLU A 444 32.25 -0.86 -4.43
CA GLU A 444 31.96 0.40 -3.73
C GLU A 444 30.89 0.25 -2.66
N VAL A 445 30.20 -0.91 -2.60
CA VAL A 445 29.03 -1.12 -1.74
C VAL A 445 29.08 -2.49 -1.06
N ASP A 446 28.23 -2.67 -0.05
CA ASP A 446 28.18 -3.88 0.77
C ASP A 446 27.11 -4.87 0.27
N PHE A 447 26.14 -4.40 -0.53
CA PHE A 447 25.10 -5.25 -1.12
C PHE A 447 24.45 -4.63 -2.37
N PHE A 448 23.78 -5.49 -3.14
CA PHE A 448 22.85 -5.11 -4.19
C PHE A 448 21.43 -5.57 -3.85
N SER A 449 20.43 -4.74 -4.13
CA SER A 449 19.03 -5.12 -4.14
C SER A 449 18.41 -4.82 -5.49
N CYS A 450 17.91 -5.84 -6.19
CA CYS A 450 17.40 -5.70 -7.56
C CYS A 450 15.96 -5.19 -7.54
N GLY A 451 15.74 -3.96 -8.02
CA GLY A 451 14.43 -3.36 -8.26
C GLY A 451 13.86 -3.84 -9.58
N THR A 452 13.32 -5.06 -9.61
CA THR A 452 12.95 -5.75 -10.85
C THR A 452 11.83 -5.06 -11.63
N ASN A 453 10.97 -4.27 -11.00
CA ASN A 453 9.91 -3.53 -11.68
C ASN A 453 10.50 -2.48 -12.64
N ASP A 454 11.39 -1.62 -12.13
CA ASP A 454 12.04 -0.58 -12.93
C ASP A 454 13.11 -1.18 -13.86
N LEU A 455 13.84 -2.21 -13.40
CA LEU A 455 14.79 -2.93 -14.28
C LEU A 455 14.08 -3.51 -15.50
N THR A 456 12.89 -4.10 -15.33
CA THR A 456 12.09 -4.61 -16.45
C THR A 456 11.64 -3.47 -17.36
N GLN A 457 11.08 -2.41 -16.78
CA GLN A 457 10.62 -1.22 -17.51
C GLN A 457 11.71 -0.65 -18.41
N TYR A 458 12.89 -0.39 -17.87
CA TYR A 458 13.99 0.21 -18.60
C TYR A 458 14.68 -0.78 -19.58
N THR A 459 14.74 -2.07 -19.24
CA THR A 459 15.32 -3.09 -20.12
C THR A 459 14.45 -3.29 -21.36
N LEU A 460 13.14 -3.33 -21.20
CA LEU A 460 12.20 -3.55 -22.29
C LEU A 460 11.72 -2.24 -22.94
N ALA A 461 12.11 -1.08 -22.41
CA ALA A 461 11.65 0.25 -22.85
C ALA A 461 10.10 0.35 -22.86
N CYS A 462 9.44 -0.24 -21.87
CA CYS A 462 7.99 -0.30 -21.71
C CYS A 462 7.57 0.37 -20.42
N ASP A 463 6.66 1.33 -20.50
CA ASP A 463 6.03 1.91 -19.31
C ASP A 463 5.06 0.90 -18.68
N ARG A 464 5.37 0.44 -17.46
CA ARG A 464 4.56 -0.54 -16.72
C ARG A 464 3.18 -0.02 -16.30
N GLN A 465 3.00 1.30 -16.27
CA GLN A 465 1.73 1.93 -15.92
C GLN A 465 0.79 2.06 -17.13
N ASN A 466 1.32 1.92 -18.34
CA ASN A 466 0.52 2.00 -19.56
C ASN A 466 -0.15 0.65 -19.84
N ALA A 467 -1.47 0.58 -19.64
CA ALA A 467 -2.27 -0.63 -19.84
C ALA A 467 -2.19 -1.19 -21.28
N ASP A 468 -1.98 -0.34 -22.29
CA ASP A 468 -1.88 -0.75 -23.69
C ASP A 468 -0.59 -1.51 -24.00
N LEU A 469 0.43 -1.38 -23.13
CA LEU A 469 1.74 -2.04 -23.29
C LEU A 469 1.83 -3.39 -22.56
N GLY A 470 0.76 -3.87 -21.93
CA GLY A 470 0.79 -5.12 -21.16
C GLY A 470 1.27 -6.36 -21.94
N ARG A 471 1.14 -6.35 -23.29
CA ARG A 471 1.67 -7.41 -24.15
C ARG A 471 3.19 -7.38 -24.31
N PHE A 472 3.81 -6.23 -24.09
CA PHE A 472 5.25 -5.99 -24.25
C PHE A 472 5.99 -6.00 -22.92
N TYR A 473 5.30 -5.66 -21.83
CA TYR A 473 5.85 -5.70 -20.49
C TYR A 473 5.78 -7.14 -19.95
N ASN A 474 6.89 -7.86 -20.09
CA ASN A 474 7.04 -9.23 -19.59
C ASN A 474 8.13 -9.29 -18.50
N PRO A 475 7.79 -9.37 -17.21
CA PRO A 475 8.79 -9.48 -16.14
C PRO A 475 9.63 -10.76 -16.20
N HIS A 476 9.15 -11.84 -16.82
CA HIS A 476 9.88 -13.09 -17.04
C HIS A 476 10.83 -13.04 -18.26
N HIS A 477 10.96 -11.87 -18.88
CA HIS A 477 11.76 -11.76 -20.11
C HIS A 477 13.22 -12.20 -19.89
N PRO A 478 13.79 -13.05 -20.77
CA PRO A 478 15.14 -13.58 -20.62
C PRO A 478 16.22 -12.51 -20.45
N ALA A 479 16.05 -11.33 -21.07
CA ALA A 479 16.99 -10.22 -20.90
C ALA A 479 17.08 -9.75 -19.46
N VAL A 480 15.96 -9.68 -18.73
CA VAL A 480 15.92 -9.29 -17.31
C VAL A 480 16.62 -10.35 -16.46
N LEU A 481 16.29 -11.62 -16.66
CA LEU A 481 16.88 -12.73 -15.91
C LEU A 481 18.40 -12.86 -16.17
N ARG A 482 18.85 -12.61 -17.42
CA ARG A 482 20.29 -12.56 -17.77
C ARG A 482 21.02 -11.42 -17.08
N LEU A 483 20.39 -10.24 -16.97
CA LEU A 483 20.94 -9.11 -16.20
C LEU A 483 21.07 -9.47 -14.73
N LEU A 484 20.04 -10.09 -14.11
CA LEU A 484 20.09 -10.53 -12.72
C LEU A 484 21.23 -11.54 -12.49
N LYS A 485 21.39 -12.52 -13.39
CA LYS A 485 22.51 -13.46 -13.30
C LYS A 485 23.87 -12.75 -13.35
N MET A 486 24.05 -11.83 -14.28
CA MET A 486 25.30 -11.06 -14.39
C MET A 486 25.57 -10.26 -13.11
N VAL A 487 24.54 -9.67 -12.53
CA VAL A 487 24.64 -8.93 -11.26
C VAL A 487 25.08 -9.84 -10.12
N CYS A 488 24.47 -11.03 -9.97
CA CYS A 488 24.87 -12.03 -8.97
C CYS A 488 26.32 -12.47 -9.14
N ASP A 489 26.72 -12.83 -10.37
CA ASP A 489 28.08 -13.27 -10.65
C ASP A 489 29.12 -12.19 -10.31
N ASN A 490 28.82 -10.93 -10.57
CA ASN A 490 29.73 -9.81 -10.30
C ASN A 490 29.77 -9.46 -8.80
N ALA A 491 28.65 -9.48 -8.12
CA ALA A 491 28.55 -9.25 -6.69
C ALA A 491 29.32 -10.31 -5.88
N HIS A 492 29.08 -11.58 -6.18
CA HIS A 492 29.72 -12.69 -5.48
C HIS A 492 31.24 -12.73 -5.68
N LYS A 493 31.76 -12.28 -6.83
CA LYS A 493 33.21 -12.09 -7.04
C LYS A 493 33.82 -11.06 -6.08
N GLN A 494 33.04 -10.14 -5.58
CA GLN A 494 33.46 -9.15 -4.60
C GLN A 494 33.05 -9.51 -3.16
N GLY A 495 32.32 -10.62 -2.96
CA GLY A 495 31.88 -11.12 -1.66
C GLY A 495 30.70 -10.36 -1.07
N ILE A 496 29.93 -9.63 -1.88
CA ILE A 496 28.72 -8.92 -1.46
C ILE A 496 27.47 -9.74 -1.82
N TRP A 497 26.41 -9.60 -1.03
CA TRP A 497 25.16 -10.32 -1.25
C TRP A 497 24.22 -9.58 -2.23
N VAL A 498 23.30 -10.34 -2.83
CA VAL A 498 22.31 -9.83 -3.81
C VAL A 498 20.92 -10.23 -3.41
N GLY A 499 20.03 -9.22 -3.26
CA GLY A 499 18.61 -9.41 -3.05
C GLY A 499 17.75 -9.01 -4.24
N ILE A 500 16.46 -9.37 -4.16
CA ILE A 500 15.37 -8.86 -5.03
C ILE A 500 14.32 -8.22 -4.13
N CYS A 501 14.01 -6.95 -4.38
CA CYS A 501 12.94 -6.22 -3.68
C CYS A 501 11.76 -5.82 -4.59
N GLY A 502 11.84 -6.12 -5.87
CA GLY A 502 10.72 -5.96 -6.80
C GLY A 502 9.67 -7.07 -6.65
N GLU A 503 8.53 -6.90 -7.32
CA GLU A 503 7.40 -7.83 -7.24
C GLU A 503 7.74 -9.25 -7.68
N LEU A 504 8.70 -9.41 -8.59
CA LEU A 504 9.21 -10.71 -9.02
C LEU A 504 9.75 -11.57 -7.88
N GLY A 505 10.24 -10.98 -6.78
CA GLY A 505 10.71 -11.73 -5.62
C GLY A 505 9.66 -12.67 -5.02
N ALA A 506 8.36 -12.34 -5.18
CA ALA A 506 7.24 -13.14 -4.72
C ALA A 506 6.74 -14.17 -5.75
N ASP A 507 7.31 -14.19 -6.96
CA ASP A 507 6.91 -15.11 -8.00
C ASP A 507 7.47 -16.52 -7.77
N LEU A 508 6.56 -17.42 -7.39
CA LEU A 508 6.94 -18.81 -7.07
C LEU A 508 7.40 -19.62 -8.29
N GLU A 509 7.03 -19.21 -9.50
CA GLU A 509 7.48 -19.86 -10.75
C GLU A 509 8.97 -19.55 -11.01
N LEU A 510 9.43 -18.36 -10.64
CA LEU A 510 10.81 -17.92 -10.80
C LEU A 510 11.71 -18.23 -9.59
N THR A 511 11.15 -18.69 -8.47
CA THR A 511 11.95 -18.94 -7.25
C THR A 511 13.14 -19.87 -7.54
N GLU A 512 12.94 -20.99 -8.23
CA GLU A 512 14.03 -21.92 -8.58
C GLU A 512 15.10 -21.25 -9.48
N THR A 513 14.68 -20.40 -10.40
CA THR A 513 15.59 -19.62 -11.26
C THR A 513 16.39 -18.64 -10.43
N PHE A 514 15.78 -17.90 -9.52
CA PHE A 514 16.49 -16.96 -8.64
C PHE A 514 17.51 -17.66 -7.75
N LEU A 515 17.14 -18.79 -7.17
CA LEU A 515 18.09 -19.60 -6.39
C LEU A 515 19.24 -20.11 -7.28
N SER A 516 18.95 -20.54 -8.51
CA SER A 516 19.95 -21.08 -9.45
C SER A 516 20.94 -20.01 -9.93
N ILE A 517 20.50 -18.77 -10.15
CA ILE A 517 21.39 -17.67 -10.58
C ILE A 517 22.19 -17.05 -9.43
N GLY A 518 21.84 -17.36 -8.18
CA GLY A 518 22.64 -16.94 -7.03
C GLY A 518 22.02 -15.88 -6.14
N ILE A 519 20.72 -15.59 -6.23
CA ILE A 519 20.05 -14.64 -5.31
C ILE A 519 20.15 -15.12 -3.87
N ASP A 520 20.56 -14.25 -2.95
CA ASP A 520 20.76 -14.50 -1.53
C ASP A 520 19.58 -14.05 -0.65
N GLU A 521 18.79 -13.08 -1.15
CA GLU A 521 17.69 -12.47 -0.43
C GLU A 521 16.48 -12.25 -1.34
N LEU A 522 15.29 -12.55 -0.84
CA LEU A 522 14.02 -12.25 -1.50
C LEU A 522 13.15 -11.42 -0.55
N SER A 523 12.96 -10.14 -0.90
CA SER A 523 12.12 -9.21 -0.16
C SER A 523 10.75 -9.11 -0.82
N VAL A 524 9.73 -9.53 -0.09
CA VAL A 524 8.38 -9.72 -0.60
C VAL A 524 7.34 -9.02 0.29
N SER A 525 6.09 -8.97 -0.13
CA SER A 525 5.02 -8.56 0.78
C SER A 525 4.94 -9.53 1.98
N PRO A 526 4.58 -9.09 3.19
CA PRO A 526 4.51 -9.96 4.37
C PRO A 526 3.71 -11.26 4.13
N ARG A 527 2.59 -11.18 3.41
CA ARG A 527 1.75 -12.35 3.09
C ARG A 527 2.41 -13.39 2.18
N SER A 528 3.43 -13.00 1.44
CA SER A 528 4.17 -13.89 0.53
C SER A 528 5.31 -14.65 1.21
N VAL A 529 5.65 -14.31 2.46
CA VAL A 529 6.77 -14.93 3.20
C VAL A 529 6.59 -16.44 3.36
N LEU A 530 5.45 -16.88 3.87
CA LEU A 530 5.22 -18.31 4.13
C LEU A 530 5.08 -19.16 2.85
N PRO A 531 4.35 -18.70 1.81
CA PRO A 531 4.35 -19.40 0.50
C PRO A 531 5.75 -19.51 -0.12
N LEU A 532 6.53 -18.44 -0.05
CA LEU A 532 7.89 -18.43 -0.56
C LEU A 532 8.80 -19.37 0.25
N ARG A 533 8.69 -19.36 1.59
CA ARG A 533 9.39 -20.31 2.46
C ARG A 533 9.07 -21.75 2.10
N GLN A 534 7.80 -22.07 1.86
CA GLN A 534 7.40 -23.40 1.39
C GLN A 534 8.14 -23.77 0.11
N LYS A 535 8.07 -22.89 -0.90
CA LYS A 535 8.71 -23.15 -2.20
C LYS A 535 10.23 -23.33 -2.07
N ILE A 536 10.92 -22.50 -1.28
CA ILE A 536 12.35 -22.65 -1.01
C ILE A 536 12.65 -24.01 -0.38
N ARG A 537 11.89 -24.43 0.63
CA ARG A 537 12.08 -25.70 1.35
C ARG A 537 11.78 -26.94 0.50
N GLU A 538 10.97 -26.80 -0.53
CA GLU A 538 10.66 -27.85 -1.50
C GLU A 538 11.71 -27.96 -2.61
N THR A 539 12.53 -26.92 -2.82
CA THR A 539 13.53 -26.84 -3.90
C THR A 539 14.83 -27.54 -3.52
N THR A 540 15.40 -28.29 -4.46
CA THR A 540 16.79 -28.77 -4.46
C THR A 540 17.50 -28.04 -5.60
N VAL A 541 18.33 -27.06 -5.29
CA VAL A 541 18.96 -26.19 -6.30
C VAL A 541 19.86 -26.99 -7.24
N SER A 542 20.64 -27.94 -6.70
CA SER A 542 21.53 -28.81 -7.49
C SER A 542 20.82 -29.62 -8.58
N ASP A 543 19.51 -29.93 -8.40
CA ASP A 543 18.76 -30.74 -9.36
C ASP A 543 18.27 -29.96 -10.57
N VAL A 544 18.11 -28.63 -10.42
CA VAL A 544 17.48 -27.76 -11.43
C VAL A 544 18.45 -26.75 -12.05
N GLN A 545 19.54 -26.43 -11.36
CA GLN A 545 20.44 -25.31 -11.70
C GLN A 545 21.01 -25.43 -13.12
N ASP A 546 21.61 -26.54 -13.47
CA ASP A 546 22.27 -26.71 -14.78
C ASP A 546 21.27 -26.56 -15.93
N ARG A 547 20.07 -27.12 -15.78
CA ARG A 547 19.00 -26.98 -16.76
C ARG A 547 18.55 -25.52 -16.88
N LEU A 548 18.19 -24.89 -15.78
CA LEU A 548 17.67 -23.51 -15.77
C LEU A 548 18.72 -22.52 -16.30
N LEU A 549 19.99 -22.69 -15.95
CA LEU A 549 21.06 -21.84 -16.49
C LEU A 549 21.31 -22.09 -17.98
N SER A 550 21.21 -23.36 -18.45
CA SER A 550 21.29 -23.67 -19.87
C SER A 550 20.14 -23.03 -20.65
N ASP A 551 18.92 -23.16 -20.16
CA ASP A 551 17.71 -22.58 -20.79
C ASP A 551 17.82 -21.04 -20.84
N LEU A 552 18.26 -20.41 -19.74
CA LEU A 552 18.45 -18.95 -19.66
C LEU A 552 19.50 -18.43 -20.64
N LEU A 553 20.56 -19.20 -20.90
CA LEU A 553 21.67 -18.81 -21.76
C LEU A 553 21.51 -19.30 -23.20
N SER A 554 20.52 -20.16 -23.50
CA SER A 554 20.25 -20.65 -24.84
C SER A 554 19.75 -19.54 -25.77
N ASP A 555 19.98 -19.72 -27.08
CA ASP A 555 19.47 -18.81 -28.12
C ASP A 555 17.97 -19.09 -28.48
N GLU A 556 17.42 -20.19 -27.98
CA GLU A 556 16.02 -20.54 -28.20
C GLU A 556 15.12 -19.82 -27.19
N ASN A 557 14.31 -18.90 -27.69
CA ASN A 557 13.25 -18.21 -26.93
C ASN A 557 12.13 -19.21 -26.56
N THR A 558 12.38 -20.10 -25.63
CA THR A 558 11.39 -21.01 -25.07
C THR A 558 11.21 -20.75 -23.58
N ILE A 559 10.59 -19.59 -23.25
CA ILE A 559 9.93 -19.36 -21.95
C ILE A 559 8.57 -18.73 -22.24
#